data_7aadd9e4502ba5d1de0df46851e96b4d
#
_entry.id   7aadd9e4502ba5d1de0df46851e96b4d
#
_cell.length_a   1.000
_cell.length_b   1.000
_cell.length_c   1.000
_cell.angle_alpha   90.00
_cell.angle_beta   90.00
_cell.angle_gamma   90.00
#
_symmetry.space_group_name_H-M   'P 1'
#
loop_
_entity.id
_entity.type
_entity.pdbx_description
1 polymer ?
#
loop_
_entity_poly.entity_id
_entity_poly.type
_entity_poly.pdbx_seq_one_letter_code
_entity_poly.pdbx_strand_id
1 'polypeptide(L)'
;MPDLPQLRDAIAAATETLRALSSLESQMAQAADVIDQCLRLGSKLLVCGNGGSAADASHFATELVVRFARDRRALPAICLVSDSGILTATGNDYGFDEVFARQVAAFGIAGDVLICLTTSGKSKNLIRALEEAKTRKLKTVAFLGRDGGSTVGIADLDLLVKSDSTARVQEAHQLLLHVLCEVIESRLSET
;
A
#
# COMPACT_ATOMS: atom_id res chain seq x y z
N MET A 1 -2.61 17.06 37.64
CA MET A 1 -1.83 16.52 36.52
C MET A 1 -2.37 17.12 35.25
N PRO A 2 -1.52 17.46 34.26
CA PRO A 2 -2.05 17.94 32.99
C PRO A 2 -2.99 16.88 32.40
N ASP A 3 -4.20 17.27 32.07
CA ASP A 3 -5.21 16.43 31.45
C ASP A 3 -5.11 16.57 29.92
N LEU A 4 -4.99 15.45 29.19
CA LEU A 4 -4.87 15.44 27.73
C LEU A 4 -5.94 14.51 27.13
N PRO A 5 -7.20 14.98 27.10
CA PRO A 5 -8.31 14.18 26.60
C PRO A 5 -8.10 13.72 25.16
N GLN A 6 -7.45 14.54 24.32
CA GLN A 6 -7.14 14.20 22.92
C GLN A 6 -6.33 12.91 22.79
N LEU A 7 -5.41 12.63 23.71
CA LEU A 7 -4.63 11.39 23.70
C LEU A 7 -5.53 10.18 24.02
N ARG A 8 -6.39 10.30 25.05
CA ARG A 8 -7.31 9.21 25.42
C ARG A 8 -8.30 8.91 24.29
N ASP A 9 -8.87 9.95 23.70
CA ASP A 9 -9.83 9.83 22.59
C ASP A 9 -9.15 9.21 21.33
N ALA A 10 -7.92 9.63 21.05
CA ALA A 10 -7.14 9.07 19.95
C ALA A 10 -6.84 7.58 20.17
N ILE A 11 -6.43 7.18 21.38
CA ILE A 11 -6.16 5.77 21.72
C ILE A 11 -7.46 4.95 21.63
N ALA A 12 -8.58 5.46 22.13
CA ALA A 12 -9.87 4.77 22.06
C ALA A 12 -10.29 4.53 20.60
N ALA A 13 -10.25 5.57 19.76
CA ALA A 13 -10.61 5.49 18.36
C ALA A 13 -9.65 4.56 17.57
N ALA A 14 -8.33 4.61 17.84
CA ALA A 14 -7.36 3.69 17.27
C ALA A 14 -7.65 2.24 17.66
N THR A 15 -7.92 1.98 18.94
CA THR A 15 -8.23 0.65 19.44
C THR A 15 -9.47 0.06 18.77
N GLU A 16 -10.53 0.85 18.58
CA GLU A 16 -11.73 0.43 17.86
C GLU A 16 -11.43 0.09 16.40
N THR A 17 -10.75 1.00 15.69
CA THR A 17 -10.38 0.79 14.28
C THR A 17 -9.50 -0.44 14.11
N LEU A 18 -8.47 -0.62 14.95
CA LEU A 18 -7.56 -1.76 14.86
C LEU A 18 -8.24 -3.09 15.17
N ARG A 19 -9.17 -3.14 16.14
CA ARG A 19 -9.96 -4.35 16.42
C ARG A 19 -10.83 -4.77 15.24
N ALA A 20 -11.39 -3.81 14.50
CA ALA A 20 -12.22 -4.10 13.33
C ALA A 20 -11.44 -4.74 12.17
N LEU A 21 -10.09 -4.61 12.15
CA LEU A 21 -9.24 -5.20 11.11
C LEU A 21 -9.26 -6.73 11.08
N SER A 22 -9.66 -7.40 12.17
CA SER A 22 -9.84 -8.86 12.17
C SER A 22 -10.81 -9.34 11.09
N SER A 23 -11.74 -8.49 10.66
CA SER A 23 -12.65 -8.80 9.54
C SER A 23 -11.95 -8.86 8.17
N LEU A 24 -10.71 -8.39 8.07
CA LEU A 24 -9.90 -8.41 6.84
C LEU A 24 -8.95 -9.63 6.75
N GLU A 25 -9.02 -10.58 7.69
CA GLU A 25 -8.09 -11.71 7.75
C GLU A 25 -8.01 -12.48 6.42
N SER A 26 -9.15 -12.77 5.79
CA SER A 26 -9.21 -13.46 4.49
C SER A 26 -8.55 -12.64 3.37
N GLN A 27 -8.82 -11.34 3.30
CA GLN A 27 -8.23 -10.45 2.29
C GLN A 27 -6.73 -10.27 2.54
N MET A 28 -6.29 -10.21 3.78
CA MET A 28 -4.88 -10.15 4.14
C MET A 28 -4.14 -11.43 3.73
N ALA A 29 -4.74 -12.61 3.93
CA ALA A 29 -4.17 -13.86 3.48
C ALA A 29 -4.02 -13.88 1.94
N GLN A 30 -5.05 -13.43 1.20
CA GLN A 30 -4.99 -13.32 -0.26
C GLN A 30 -3.92 -12.31 -0.72
N ALA A 31 -3.78 -11.16 -0.04
CA ALA A 31 -2.72 -10.20 -0.34
C ALA A 31 -1.33 -10.81 -0.14
N ALA A 32 -1.14 -11.53 0.96
CA ALA A 32 0.12 -12.22 1.24
C ALA A 32 0.42 -13.31 0.18
N ASP A 33 -0.59 -14.05 -0.29
CA ASP A 33 -0.42 -15.05 -1.36
C ASP A 33 0.00 -14.42 -2.68
N VAL A 34 -0.65 -13.32 -3.08
CA VAL A 34 -0.33 -12.59 -4.32
C VAL A 34 1.11 -12.04 -4.26
N ILE A 35 1.50 -11.46 -3.13
CA ILE A 35 2.85 -10.91 -2.95
C ILE A 35 3.90 -12.01 -2.90
N ASP A 36 3.67 -13.08 -2.15
CA ASP A 36 4.61 -14.22 -2.06
C ASP A 36 4.83 -14.86 -3.44
N GLN A 37 3.77 -15.10 -4.20
CA GLN A 37 3.87 -15.62 -5.56
C GLN A 37 4.68 -14.70 -6.47
N CYS A 38 4.43 -13.39 -6.43
CA CYS A 38 5.19 -12.39 -7.18
C CYS A 38 6.70 -12.49 -6.88
N LEU A 39 7.06 -12.48 -5.60
CA LEU A 39 8.46 -12.49 -5.16
C LEU A 39 9.18 -13.81 -5.43
N ARG A 40 8.49 -14.95 -5.35
CA ARG A 40 9.03 -16.27 -5.72
C ARG A 40 9.30 -16.42 -7.21
N LEU A 41 8.51 -15.76 -8.05
CA LEU A 41 8.69 -15.74 -9.50
C LEU A 41 9.77 -14.73 -9.95
N GLY A 42 10.42 -14.03 -9.01
CA GLY A 42 11.45 -13.04 -9.33
C GLY A 42 10.88 -11.71 -9.84
N SER A 43 9.57 -11.50 -9.74
CA SER A 43 8.90 -10.23 -10.02
C SER A 43 9.05 -9.27 -8.86
N LYS A 44 8.54 -8.03 -9.00
CA LYS A 44 8.71 -6.94 -8.03
C LYS A 44 7.39 -6.33 -7.61
N LEU A 45 7.44 -5.60 -6.49
CA LEU A 45 6.33 -4.76 -6.04
C LEU A 45 6.56 -3.31 -6.50
N LEU A 46 5.50 -2.66 -6.93
CA LEU A 46 5.41 -1.22 -7.11
C LEU A 46 4.46 -0.69 -6.04
N VAL A 47 4.87 0.34 -5.29
CA VAL A 47 4.07 0.85 -4.16
C VAL A 47 3.87 2.35 -4.30
N CYS A 48 2.65 2.84 -4.14
CA CYS A 48 2.33 4.25 -4.23
C CYS A 48 1.21 4.69 -3.28
N GLY A 49 1.20 5.98 -2.97
CA GLY A 49 0.23 6.67 -2.14
C GLY A 49 0.46 8.17 -2.18
N ASN A 50 -0.40 8.95 -1.55
CA ASN A 50 -0.27 10.40 -1.44
C ASN A 50 -0.12 10.84 0.03
N GLY A 51 0.64 11.91 0.29
CA GLY A 51 0.78 12.49 1.63
C GLY A 51 1.31 11.48 2.65
N GLY A 52 0.57 11.23 3.74
CA GLY A 52 0.92 10.22 4.74
C GLY A 52 0.99 8.81 4.16
N SER A 53 0.08 8.47 3.25
CA SER A 53 0.12 7.18 2.54
C SER A 53 1.33 7.06 1.59
N ALA A 54 1.95 8.17 1.15
CA ALA A 54 3.24 8.14 0.45
C ALA A 54 4.38 7.75 1.41
N ALA A 55 4.33 8.24 2.66
CA ALA A 55 5.27 7.84 3.70
C ALA A 55 5.13 6.35 4.04
N ASP A 56 3.89 5.85 4.17
CA ASP A 56 3.60 4.43 4.39
C ASP A 56 4.11 3.56 3.22
N ALA A 57 3.93 4.01 1.97
CA ALA A 57 4.44 3.33 0.78
C ALA A 57 5.98 3.24 0.78
N SER A 58 6.65 4.34 1.15
CA SER A 58 8.11 4.38 1.27
C SER A 58 8.62 3.46 2.39
N HIS A 59 7.95 3.48 3.55
CA HIS A 59 8.25 2.61 4.67
C HIS A 59 8.15 1.13 4.25
N PHE A 60 7.02 0.73 3.68
CA PHE A 60 6.82 -0.67 3.25
C PHE A 60 7.86 -1.13 2.22
N ALA A 61 8.18 -0.30 1.23
CA ALA A 61 9.24 -0.64 0.26
C ALA A 61 10.61 -0.79 0.95
N THR A 62 10.90 0.02 1.97
CA THR A 62 12.14 -0.07 2.76
C THR A 62 12.20 -1.40 3.53
N GLU A 63 11.10 -1.80 4.16
CA GLU A 63 11.03 -3.08 4.89
C GLU A 63 11.27 -4.28 3.98
N LEU A 64 10.85 -4.22 2.73
CA LEU A 64 11.07 -5.28 1.74
C LEU A 64 12.51 -5.28 1.19
N VAL A 65 13.03 -4.12 0.81
CA VAL A 65 14.36 -3.99 0.19
C VAL A 65 15.48 -4.26 1.21
N VAL A 66 15.35 -3.76 2.43
CA VAL A 66 16.37 -3.93 3.48
C VAL A 66 16.08 -5.20 4.27
N ARG A 67 15.22 -5.13 5.24
CA ARG A 67 14.65 -6.21 6.05
C ARG A 67 13.60 -5.65 7.01
N PHE A 68 12.67 -6.47 7.44
CA PHE A 68 11.74 -6.13 8.53
C PHE A 68 12.31 -6.58 9.89
N ALA A 69 12.14 -7.82 10.25
CA ALA A 69 12.61 -8.35 11.53
C ALA A 69 13.77 -9.34 11.40
N ARG A 70 13.82 -10.12 10.34
CA ARG A 70 14.79 -11.20 10.12
C ARG A 70 15.83 -10.81 9.09
N ASP A 71 17.06 -11.30 9.24
CA ASP A 71 18.05 -11.22 8.18
C ASP A 71 17.66 -12.17 7.04
N ARG A 72 17.61 -11.64 5.82
CA ARG A 72 17.21 -12.36 4.61
C ARG A 72 17.69 -11.64 3.34
N ARG A 73 17.55 -12.28 2.20
CA ARG A 73 17.82 -11.62 0.91
C ARG A 73 16.93 -10.37 0.72
N ALA A 74 17.44 -9.38 -0.01
CA ALA A 74 16.65 -8.23 -0.44
C ALA A 74 15.48 -8.69 -1.32
N LEU A 75 14.30 -8.07 -1.12
CA LEU A 75 13.10 -8.30 -1.91
C LEU A 75 12.86 -7.11 -2.84
N PRO A 76 12.59 -7.35 -4.14
CA PRO A 76 12.46 -6.27 -5.11
C PRO A 76 11.16 -5.48 -4.90
N ALA A 77 11.29 -4.24 -4.44
CA ALA A 77 10.20 -3.29 -4.29
C ALA A 77 10.63 -1.88 -4.73
N ILE A 78 9.77 -1.19 -5.46
CA ILE A 78 9.99 0.18 -5.91
C ILE A 78 8.89 1.07 -5.33
N CYS A 79 9.29 2.08 -4.55
CA CYS A 79 8.39 3.12 -4.09
C CYS A 79 8.28 4.21 -5.16
N LEU A 80 7.10 4.37 -5.76
CA LEU A 80 6.86 5.32 -6.86
C LEU A 80 6.81 6.79 -6.40
N VAL A 81 6.97 7.06 -5.10
CA VAL A 81 7.03 8.42 -4.54
C VAL A 81 8.46 8.88 -4.24
N SER A 82 9.47 8.04 -4.47
CA SER A 82 10.84 8.32 -4.01
C SER A 82 11.62 9.26 -4.93
N ASP A 83 11.31 9.30 -6.22
CA ASP A 83 12.02 10.17 -7.18
C ASP A 83 11.26 11.47 -7.40
N SER A 84 11.77 12.55 -6.81
CA SER A 84 11.17 13.88 -6.94
C SER A 84 11.26 14.44 -8.36
N GLY A 85 12.29 14.06 -9.13
CA GLY A 85 12.45 14.46 -10.54
C GLY A 85 11.34 13.87 -11.40
N ILE A 86 11.07 12.56 -11.27
CA ILE A 86 9.98 11.89 -11.99
C ILE A 86 8.63 12.49 -11.61
N LEU A 87 8.37 12.71 -10.30
CA LEU A 87 7.10 13.26 -9.84
C LEU A 87 6.87 14.68 -10.35
N THR A 88 7.88 15.56 -10.25
CA THR A 88 7.76 16.95 -10.65
C THR A 88 7.68 17.12 -12.17
N ALA A 89 8.50 16.39 -12.93
CA ALA A 89 8.46 16.42 -14.39
C ALA A 89 7.13 15.88 -14.91
N THR A 90 6.66 14.72 -14.40
CA THR A 90 5.37 14.16 -14.82
C THR A 90 4.22 15.09 -14.43
N GLY A 91 4.25 15.65 -13.21
CA GLY A 91 3.22 16.59 -12.76
C GLY A 91 3.16 17.84 -13.62
N ASN A 92 4.31 18.37 -14.09
CA ASN A 92 4.39 19.53 -14.96
C ASN A 92 3.93 19.24 -16.39
N ASP A 93 4.33 18.10 -16.97
CA ASP A 93 4.17 17.83 -18.39
C ASP A 93 2.85 17.10 -18.70
N TYR A 94 2.37 16.25 -17.81
CA TYR A 94 1.19 15.37 -17.99
C TYR A 94 0.09 15.59 -16.94
N GLY A 95 0.38 16.35 -15.91
CA GLY A 95 -0.52 16.57 -14.78
C GLY A 95 -0.35 15.56 -13.65
N PHE A 96 -0.82 15.95 -12.46
CA PHE A 96 -0.65 15.16 -11.24
C PHE A 96 -1.40 13.82 -11.28
N ASP A 97 -2.44 13.72 -12.09
CA ASP A 97 -3.19 12.46 -12.25
C ASP A 97 -2.35 11.33 -12.88
N GLU A 98 -1.27 11.66 -13.60
CA GLU A 98 -0.43 10.70 -14.33
C GLU A 98 0.88 10.33 -13.60
N VAL A 99 1.18 10.94 -12.44
CA VAL A 99 2.50 10.78 -11.77
C VAL A 99 2.85 9.34 -11.41
N PHE A 100 1.89 8.49 -11.11
CA PHE A 100 2.10 7.08 -10.82
C PHE A 100 1.87 6.19 -12.04
N ALA A 101 0.86 6.48 -12.86
CA ALA A 101 0.57 5.72 -14.07
C ALA A 101 1.76 5.68 -15.04
N ARG A 102 2.45 6.82 -15.23
CA ARG A 102 3.67 6.88 -16.05
C ARG A 102 4.79 5.98 -15.53
N GLN A 103 4.96 5.89 -14.22
CA GLN A 103 5.97 5.02 -13.61
C GLN A 103 5.57 3.55 -13.70
N VAL A 104 4.27 3.22 -13.50
CA VAL A 104 3.75 1.87 -13.76
C VAL A 104 3.98 1.49 -15.22
N ALA A 105 3.73 2.42 -16.17
CA ALA A 105 4.02 2.20 -17.58
C ALA A 105 5.51 1.94 -17.87
N ALA A 106 6.41 2.58 -17.16
CA ALA A 106 7.85 2.43 -17.36
C ALA A 106 8.44 1.16 -16.71
N PHE A 107 8.01 0.84 -15.49
CA PHE A 107 8.65 -0.17 -14.65
C PHE A 107 7.84 -1.47 -14.52
N GLY A 108 6.52 -1.41 -14.73
CA GLY A 108 5.63 -2.54 -14.55
C GLY A 108 5.68 -3.54 -15.70
N ILE A 109 5.83 -4.80 -15.37
CA ILE A 109 5.75 -5.93 -16.29
C ILE A 109 4.77 -6.98 -15.77
N ALA A 110 4.26 -7.84 -16.64
CA ALA A 110 3.36 -8.91 -16.25
C ALA A 110 4.00 -9.80 -15.16
N GLY A 111 3.25 -10.09 -14.10
CA GLY A 111 3.73 -10.82 -12.92
C GLY A 111 4.11 -9.93 -11.74
N ASP A 112 4.33 -8.64 -11.95
CA ASP A 112 4.50 -7.66 -10.86
C ASP A 112 3.19 -7.41 -10.11
N VAL A 113 3.31 -6.81 -8.92
CA VAL A 113 2.16 -6.36 -8.12
C VAL A 113 2.24 -4.85 -7.90
N LEU A 114 1.14 -4.15 -8.16
CA LEU A 114 0.98 -2.76 -7.74
C LEU A 114 0.19 -2.70 -6.43
N ILE A 115 0.74 -2.01 -5.43
CA ILE A 115 0.09 -1.71 -4.15
C ILE A 115 -0.21 -0.22 -4.09
N CYS A 116 -1.48 0.14 -3.94
CA CYS A 116 -1.95 1.51 -3.79
C CYS A 116 -2.50 1.75 -2.39
N LEU A 117 -2.09 2.85 -1.74
CA LEU A 117 -2.60 3.26 -0.44
C LEU A 117 -3.36 4.59 -0.54
N THR A 118 -4.60 4.60 -0.06
CA THR A 118 -5.43 5.82 -0.03
C THR A 118 -6.41 5.81 1.13
N THR A 119 -6.42 6.87 1.92
CA THR A 119 -7.37 7.03 3.03
C THR A 119 -8.75 7.49 2.58
N SER A 120 -8.88 8.09 1.40
CA SER A 120 -10.15 8.63 0.88
C SER A 120 -10.77 7.82 -0.24
N GLY A 121 -9.98 6.98 -0.91
CA GLY A 121 -10.41 6.27 -2.12
C GLY A 121 -10.78 7.17 -3.30
N LYS A 122 -10.36 8.46 -3.30
CA LYS A 122 -10.78 9.45 -4.32
C LYS A 122 -9.62 10.05 -5.13
N SER A 123 -8.42 9.52 -4.96
CA SER A 123 -7.21 10.05 -5.60
C SER A 123 -7.12 9.58 -7.05
N LYS A 124 -7.30 10.48 -8.00
CA LYS A 124 -7.30 10.16 -9.44
C LYS A 124 -5.98 9.54 -9.90
N ASN A 125 -4.82 10.01 -9.41
CA ASN A 125 -3.52 9.45 -9.76
C ASN A 125 -3.37 7.98 -9.36
N LEU A 126 -4.01 7.53 -8.27
CA LEU A 126 -4.00 6.12 -7.87
C LEU A 126 -4.96 5.29 -8.72
N ILE A 127 -6.13 5.84 -9.09
CA ILE A 127 -7.05 5.21 -10.04
C ILE A 127 -6.35 4.99 -11.38
N ARG A 128 -5.69 6.02 -11.92
CA ARG A 128 -4.92 5.95 -13.17
C ARG A 128 -3.79 4.90 -13.09
N ALA A 129 -3.10 4.82 -11.94
CA ALA A 129 -2.08 3.79 -11.72
C ALA A 129 -2.65 2.37 -11.74
N LEU A 130 -3.82 2.14 -11.11
CA LEU A 130 -4.50 0.85 -11.12
C LEU A 130 -4.97 0.46 -12.53
N GLU A 131 -5.51 1.40 -13.30
CA GLU A 131 -5.91 1.19 -14.70
C GLU A 131 -4.72 0.81 -15.58
N GLU A 132 -3.59 1.53 -15.45
CA GLU A 132 -2.36 1.22 -16.19
C GLU A 132 -1.79 -0.15 -15.78
N ALA A 133 -1.80 -0.48 -14.48
CA ALA A 133 -1.36 -1.78 -13.98
C ALA A 133 -2.16 -2.94 -14.61
N LYS A 134 -3.48 -2.80 -14.74
CA LYS A 134 -4.32 -3.78 -15.43
C LYS A 134 -3.95 -3.94 -16.91
N THR A 135 -3.73 -2.81 -17.60
CA THR A 135 -3.30 -2.82 -19.01
C THR A 135 -1.99 -3.60 -19.18
N ARG A 136 -1.09 -3.50 -18.21
CA ARG A 136 0.20 -4.19 -18.19
C ARG A 136 0.17 -5.58 -17.55
N LYS A 137 -1.01 -6.06 -17.14
CA LYS A 137 -1.23 -7.37 -16.53
C LYS A 137 -0.49 -7.55 -15.18
N LEU A 138 -0.35 -6.47 -14.43
CA LEU A 138 0.04 -6.54 -13.02
C LEU A 138 -1.16 -7.03 -12.19
N LYS A 139 -0.86 -7.69 -11.07
CA LYS A 139 -1.85 -7.84 -10.00
C LYS A 139 -1.92 -6.56 -9.19
N THR A 140 -3.07 -6.26 -8.63
CA THR A 140 -3.33 -4.99 -7.95
C THR A 140 -3.96 -5.21 -6.58
N VAL A 141 -3.39 -4.54 -5.56
CA VAL A 141 -3.90 -4.53 -4.19
C VAL A 141 -4.12 -3.08 -3.75
N ALA A 142 -5.30 -2.74 -3.29
CA ALA A 142 -5.61 -1.40 -2.80
C ALA A 142 -5.91 -1.41 -1.29
N PHE A 143 -5.16 -0.62 -0.54
CA PHE A 143 -5.45 -0.29 0.85
C PHE A 143 -6.32 0.96 0.87
N LEU A 144 -7.56 0.80 1.28
CA LEU A 144 -8.60 1.83 1.20
C LEU A 144 -9.05 2.25 2.59
N GLY A 145 -9.48 3.49 2.71
CA GLY A 145 -10.15 4.02 3.92
C GLY A 145 -11.58 4.44 3.64
N ARG A 146 -12.30 4.77 4.72
CA ARG A 146 -13.69 5.25 4.69
C ARG A 146 -14.63 4.23 4.04
N ASP A 147 -15.29 4.63 2.95
CA ASP A 147 -16.17 3.82 2.11
C ASP A 147 -15.47 3.25 0.86
N GLY A 148 -14.17 3.51 0.71
CA GLY A 148 -13.37 3.13 -0.44
C GLY A 148 -13.49 4.08 -1.64
N GLY A 149 -14.42 5.04 -1.58
CA GLY A 149 -14.62 6.08 -2.60
C GLY A 149 -14.78 5.50 -4.01
N SER A 150 -14.23 6.23 -5.00
CA SER A 150 -14.23 5.79 -6.40
C SER A 150 -13.16 4.76 -6.75
N THR A 151 -12.31 4.37 -5.80
CA THR A 151 -11.25 3.37 -6.02
C THR A 151 -11.73 1.95 -5.72
N VAL A 152 -12.74 1.78 -4.85
CA VAL A 152 -13.27 0.45 -4.47
C VAL A 152 -13.71 -0.34 -5.71
N GLY A 153 -13.28 -1.61 -5.80
CA GLY A 153 -13.60 -2.52 -6.89
C GLY A 153 -12.78 -2.29 -8.17
N ILE A 154 -11.81 -1.35 -8.16
CA ILE A 154 -10.89 -1.18 -9.29
C ILE A 154 -9.72 -2.16 -9.16
N ALA A 155 -9.14 -2.33 -7.98
CA ALA A 155 -8.08 -3.31 -7.78
C ALA A 155 -8.60 -4.76 -7.84
N ASP A 156 -7.68 -5.72 -8.03
CA ASP A 156 -8.03 -7.15 -7.93
C ASP A 156 -8.40 -7.53 -6.49
N LEU A 157 -7.83 -6.82 -5.50
CA LEU A 157 -8.07 -7.03 -4.08
C LEU A 157 -8.11 -5.70 -3.34
N ASP A 158 -9.19 -5.46 -2.60
CA ASP A 158 -9.37 -4.30 -1.73
C ASP A 158 -9.27 -4.69 -0.25
N LEU A 159 -8.46 -3.94 0.49
CA LEU A 159 -8.33 -3.98 1.94
C LEU A 159 -8.97 -2.72 2.52
N LEU A 160 -10.26 -2.76 2.86
CA LEU A 160 -11.05 -1.59 3.24
C LEU A 160 -11.10 -1.37 4.75
N VAL A 161 -10.44 -0.34 5.23
CA VAL A 161 -10.48 0.14 6.62
C VAL A 161 -11.63 1.12 6.79
N LYS A 162 -12.69 0.69 7.46
CA LYS A 162 -13.90 1.51 7.70
C LYS A 162 -13.67 2.48 8.87
N SER A 163 -13.11 3.65 8.57
CA SER A 163 -12.96 4.76 9.52
C SER A 163 -12.97 6.08 8.77
N ASP A 164 -13.67 7.08 9.28
CA ASP A 164 -13.71 8.44 8.71
C ASP A 164 -12.45 9.26 9.05
N SER A 165 -11.70 8.85 10.06
CA SER A 165 -10.47 9.51 10.48
C SER A 165 -9.28 9.09 9.62
N THR A 166 -8.72 10.04 8.86
CA THR A 166 -7.51 9.80 8.07
C THR A 166 -6.35 9.25 8.91
N ALA A 167 -6.16 9.74 10.14
CA ALA A 167 -5.11 9.26 11.04
C ALA A 167 -5.33 7.79 11.42
N ARG A 168 -6.55 7.42 11.80
CA ARG A 168 -6.88 6.01 12.15
C ARG A 168 -6.71 5.07 10.97
N VAL A 169 -7.08 5.53 9.75
CA VAL A 169 -6.87 4.74 8.52
C VAL A 169 -5.39 4.53 8.26
N GLN A 170 -4.54 5.57 8.38
CA GLN A 170 -3.09 5.44 8.18
C GLN A 170 -2.45 4.50 9.20
N GLU A 171 -2.78 4.65 10.50
CA GLU A 171 -2.32 3.72 11.54
C GLU A 171 -2.71 2.26 11.26
N ALA A 172 -3.93 2.05 10.75
CA ALA A 172 -4.41 0.74 10.36
C ALA A 172 -3.67 0.20 9.13
N HIS A 173 -3.45 1.03 8.09
CA HIS A 173 -2.66 0.65 6.92
C HIS A 173 -1.25 0.24 7.33
N GLN A 174 -0.59 1.01 8.21
CA GLN A 174 0.74 0.70 8.70
C GLN A 174 0.79 -0.66 9.43
N LEU A 175 -0.19 -0.96 10.29
CA LEU A 175 -0.29 -2.27 10.94
C LEU A 175 -0.44 -3.41 9.91
N LEU A 176 -1.34 -3.25 8.93
CA LEU A 176 -1.55 -4.27 7.90
C LEU A 176 -0.30 -4.50 7.04
N LEU A 177 0.45 -3.43 6.70
CA LEU A 177 1.73 -3.54 5.99
C LEU A 177 2.79 -4.29 6.81
N HIS A 178 2.89 -4.05 8.12
CA HIS A 178 3.78 -4.80 9.01
C HIS A 178 3.39 -6.28 9.08
N VAL A 179 2.11 -6.61 9.19
CA VAL A 179 1.63 -8.00 9.16
C VAL A 179 2.01 -8.68 7.84
N LEU A 180 1.90 -7.99 6.70
CA LEU A 180 2.38 -8.54 5.42
C LEU A 180 3.89 -8.81 5.45
N CYS A 181 4.70 -7.90 6.02
CA CYS A 181 6.14 -8.12 6.18
C CYS A 181 6.43 -9.37 7.02
N GLU A 182 5.76 -9.54 8.16
CA GLU A 182 5.91 -10.71 9.03
C GLU A 182 5.58 -12.02 8.29
N VAL A 183 4.45 -12.05 7.58
CA VAL A 183 4.00 -13.23 6.84
C VAL A 183 4.97 -13.56 5.68
N ILE A 184 5.41 -12.55 4.93
CA ILE A 184 6.35 -12.72 3.82
C ILE A 184 7.69 -13.25 4.34
N GLU A 185 8.25 -12.67 5.41
CA GLU A 185 9.50 -13.15 6.01
C GLU A 185 9.40 -14.58 6.55
N SER A 186 8.25 -14.95 7.14
CA SER A 186 8.02 -16.32 7.62
C SER A 186 8.05 -17.32 6.45
N ARG A 187 7.32 -17.03 5.37
CA ARG A 187 7.20 -17.91 4.21
C ARG A 187 8.51 -18.07 3.43
N LEU A 188 9.35 -17.04 3.41
CA LEU A 188 10.67 -17.08 2.75
C LEU A 188 11.72 -17.83 3.58
N SER A 189 11.53 -17.97 4.89
CA SER A 189 12.44 -18.74 5.76
C SER A 189 12.23 -20.24 5.67
N GLU A 190 11.11 -20.68 5.09
CA GLU A 190 10.75 -22.11 4.92
C GLU A 190 11.26 -22.71 3.60
N THR A 191 11.98 -21.89 2.81
CA THR A 191 12.55 -22.28 1.49
C THR A 191 14.06 -22.18 1.50
#